data_a736716a8658af02c1551a428bde7d37
#
_entry.id   a736716a8658af02c1551a428bde7d37
#
_cell.length_a   1.000
_cell.length_b   1.000
_cell.length_c   1.000
_cell.angle_alpha   90.00
_cell.angle_beta   90.00
_cell.angle_gamma   90.00
#
_symmetry.space_group_name_H-M   'P 1'
#
loop_
_entity.id
_entity.type
_entity.pdbx_description
1 polymer ?
#
loop_
_entity_poly.entity_id
_entity_poly.type
_entity_poly.pdbx_seq_one_letter_code
_entity_poly.pdbx_strand_id
1 'polypeptide(L)' 'MTHFKFVVKVNRGGSRAPSYVHRMDRAPMQMTSNRKQALVMGRFAAEDAIKSIQSSGTTQAELITVRVHL' A
#
# COMPACT_ATOMS: atom_id res chain seq x y z
N MET A 1 9.82 -22.34 -1.19
CA MET A 1 8.97 -21.88 -0.08
C MET A 1 8.06 -20.76 -0.54
N THR A 2 6.86 -20.70 0.01
CA THR A 2 5.92 -19.62 -0.24
C THR A 2 5.99 -18.63 0.91
N HIS A 3 6.16 -17.36 0.56
CA HIS A 3 6.15 -16.28 1.54
C HIS A 3 4.99 -15.36 1.26
N PHE A 4 4.43 -14.78 2.31
CA PHE A 4 3.38 -13.79 2.18
C PHE A 4 3.98 -12.40 2.35
N LYS A 5 3.70 -11.55 1.39
CA LYS A 5 4.04 -10.14 1.42
C LYS A 5 2.76 -9.34 1.29
N PHE A 6 2.87 -8.04 1.36
CA PHE A 6 1.70 -7.17 1.37
C PHE A 6 1.91 -5.99 0.42
N VAL A 7 0.82 -5.56 -0.18
CA VAL A 7 0.76 -4.25 -0.84
C VAL A 7 -0.31 -3.44 -0.12
N VAL A 8 -0.15 -2.13 -0.12
CA VAL A 8 -1.11 -1.23 0.54
C VAL A 8 -1.98 -0.60 -0.52
N LYS A 9 -3.28 -0.85 -0.43
CA LYS A 9 -4.30 -0.26 -1.28
C LYS A 9 -4.90 0.93 -0.56
N VAL A 10 -5.00 2.04 -1.25
CA VAL A 10 -5.50 3.29 -0.68
C VAL A 10 -6.75 3.71 -1.42
N ASN A 11 -7.83 3.89 -0.69
CA ASN A 11 -9.08 4.41 -1.21
C ASN A 11 -9.26 5.84 -0.73
N ARG A 12 -9.29 6.79 -1.66
CA ARG A 12 -9.57 8.19 -1.34
C ARG A 12 -11.05 8.46 -1.56
N GLY A 13 -11.67 9.16 -0.62
CA GLY A 13 -13.06 9.54 -0.72
C GLY A 13 -13.31 10.28 -2.03
N GLY A 14 -14.33 9.87 -2.78
CA GLY A 14 -14.68 10.46 -4.07
C GLY A 14 -13.89 9.94 -5.26
N SER A 15 -12.89 9.10 -5.06
CA SER A 15 -12.13 8.50 -6.15
C SER A 15 -12.75 7.18 -6.57
N ARG A 16 -12.89 6.98 -7.89
CA ARG A 16 -13.44 5.73 -8.43
C ARG A 16 -12.43 4.60 -8.46
N ALA A 17 -11.16 4.92 -8.59
CA ALA A 17 -10.11 3.92 -8.71
C ALA A 17 -9.22 3.95 -7.47
N PRO A 18 -8.86 2.79 -6.92
CA PRO A 18 -7.92 2.76 -5.81
C PRO A 18 -6.52 3.11 -6.27
N SER A 19 -5.71 3.61 -5.33
CA SER A 19 -4.29 3.81 -5.53
C SER A 19 -3.53 2.81 -4.68
N TYR A 20 -2.29 2.53 -5.04
CA TYR A 20 -1.42 1.64 -4.30
C TYR A 20 -0.15 2.38 -3.95
N VAL A 21 0.44 2.05 -2.80
CA VAL A 21 1.74 2.61 -2.43
C VAL A 21 2.79 2.08 -3.40
N HIS A 22 3.51 3.00 -4.04
CA HIS A 22 4.55 2.66 -5.02
C HIS A 22 5.95 2.82 -4.44
N ARG A 23 6.20 3.89 -3.70
CA ARG A 23 7.48 4.14 -3.04
C ARG A 23 7.28 4.79 -1.68
N MET A 24 8.08 4.38 -0.72
CA MET A 24 8.05 4.92 0.63
C MET A 24 9.40 5.49 1.08
N ASP A 25 10.42 5.36 0.25
CA ASP A 25 11.78 5.79 0.59
C ASP A 25 11.96 7.30 0.60
N ARG A 26 10.96 8.02 0.13
CA ARG A 26 10.96 9.49 0.11
C ARG A 26 9.61 10.01 0.58
N ALA A 27 9.62 11.19 1.17
CA ALA A 27 8.40 11.90 1.52
C ALA A 27 8.16 13.01 0.50
N PRO A 28 6.93 13.16 -0.03
CA PRO A 28 5.75 12.35 0.28
C PRO A 28 5.80 10.97 -0.36
N MET A 29 5.04 10.05 0.22
CA MET A 29 4.89 8.70 -0.28
C MET A 29 4.28 8.73 -1.69
N GLN A 30 4.89 8.00 -2.62
CA GLN A 30 4.41 7.97 -4.00
C GLN A 30 3.38 6.86 -4.20
N MET A 31 2.35 7.17 -4.95
CA MET A 31 1.23 6.27 -5.24
C MET A 31 1.17 5.94 -6.73
N THR A 32 0.54 4.81 -7.03
CA THR A 32 0.30 4.40 -8.41
C THR A 32 -1.11 3.82 -8.52
N SER A 33 -1.74 4.00 -9.67
CA SER A 33 -3.02 3.35 -9.97
C SER A 33 -2.83 1.93 -10.52
N ASN A 34 -1.62 1.55 -10.84
CA ASN A 34 -1.31 0.25 -11.42
C ASN A 34 -0.88 -0.72 -10.33
N ARG A 35 -1.73 -1.73 -10.05
CA ARG A 35 -1.44 -2.74 -9.03
C ARG A 35 -0.12 -3.47 -9.28
N LYS A 36 0.27 -3.66 -10.53
CA LYS A 36 1.54 -4.33 -10.86
C LYS A 36 2.75 -3.53 -10.43
N GLN A 37 2.60 -2.22 -10.27
CA GLN A 37 3.67 -1.34 -9.81
C GLN A 37 3.62 -1.10 -8.30
N ALA A 38 2.65 -1.69 -7.60
CA ALA A 38 2.54 -1.54 -6.16
C ALA A 38 3.77 -2.13 -5.46
N LEU A 39 4.25 -1.41 -4.45
CA LEU A 39 5.40 -1.85 -3.68
C LEU A 39 5.01 -3.06 -2.83
N VAL A 40 5.72 -4.17 -3.03
CA VAL A 40 5.57 -5.37 -2.21
C VAL A 40 6.43 -5.21 -0.97
N MET A 41 5.82 -5.32 0.20
CA MET A 41 6.51 -5.03 1.45
C MET A 41 6.15 -6.04 2.52
N GLY A 42 6.98 -6.12 3.56
CA GLY A 42 6.71 -6.93 4.74
C GLY A 42 5.57 -6.32 5.56
N ARG A 43 5.06 -7.11 6.50
CA ARG A 43 3.90 -6.72 7.30
C ARG A 43 4.13 -5.44 8.10
N PHE A 44 5.28 -5.32 8.75
CA PHE A 44 5.54 -4.13 9.58
C PHE A 44 5.61 -2.86 8.75
N ALA A 45 6.28 -2.92 7.60
CA ALA A 45 6.35 -1.78 6.69
C ALA A 45 4.96 -1.40 6.17
N ALA A 46 4.15 -2.41 5.84
CA ALA A 46 2.79 -2.17 5.37
C ALA A 46 1.91 -1.54 6.45
N GLU A 47 2.02 -2.00 7.69
CA GLU A 47 1.27 -1.41 8.80
C GLU A 47 1.69 0.04 9.06
N ASP A 48 2.98 0.34 8.98
CA ASP A 48 3.48 1.71 9.13
C ASP A 48 2.96 2.61 8.02
N ALA A 49 2.92 2.12 6.79
CA ALA A 49 2.36 2.86 5.67
C ALA A 49 0.89 3.19 5.92
N ILE A 50 0.11 2.23 6.40
CA ILE A 50 -1.29 2.42 6.71
C ILE A 50 -1.48 3.48 7.79
N LYS A 51 -0.68 3.42 8.85
CA LYS A 51 -0.75 4.41 9.93
C LYS A 51 -0.48 5.82 9.41
N SER A 52 0.52 5.97 8.56
CA SER A 52 0.86 7.26 7.96
C SER A 52 -0.29 7.79 7.10
N ILE A 53 -0.91 6.91 6.33
CA ILE A 53 -2.01 7.30 5.44
C ILE A 53 -3.25 7.66 6.25
N GLN A 54 -3.60 6.86 7.24
CA GLN A 54 -4.81 7.07 8.04
C GLN A 54 -4.70 8.28 8.94
N SER A 55 -3.51 8.67 9.34
CA SER A 55 -3.33 9.84 10.20
C SER A 55 -3.68 11.14 9.48
N SER A 56 -3.79 11.14 8.17
CA SER A 56 -4.15 12.35 7.41
C SER A 56 -5.66 12.53 7.24
N GLY A 57 -6.49 11.66 7.83
CA GLY A 57 -7.93 11.93 7.98
C GLY A 57 -8.86 11.06 7.15
N THR A 58 -9.22 11.46 5.95
CA THR A 58 -10.33 10.88 5.20
C THR A 58 -9.95 9.70 4.30
N THR A 59 -8.68 9.35 4.25
CA THR A 59 -8.19 8.28 3.37
C THR A 59 -8.24 6.95 4.09
N GLN A 60 -8.79 5.93 3.43
CA GLN A 60 -8.80 4.57 3.94
C GLN A 60 -7.71 3.76 3.25
N ALA A 61 -7.02 2.94 4.04
CA ALA A 61 -5.98 2.07 3.53
C ALA A 61 -6.22 0.65 4.03
N GLU A 62 -5.89 -0.33 3.19
CA GLU A 62 -6.04 -1.73 3.55
C GLU A 62 -4.87 -2.55 3.04
N LEU A 63 -4.59 -3.65 3.73
CA LEU A 63 -3.56 -4.60 3.34
C LEU A 63 -4.12 -5.57 2.31
N ILE A 64 -3.36 -5.81 1.26
CA ILE A 64 -3.64 -6.88 0.31
C ILE A 64 -2.50 -7.88 0.41
N THR A 65 -2.83 -9.12 0.74
CA THR A 65 -1.85 -10.19 0.83
C THR A 65 -1.43 -10.64 -0.55
N VAL A 66 -0.12 -10.72 -0.75
CA VAL A 66 0.46 -11.20 -2.00
C VAL A 66 1.29 -12.44 -1.70
N ARG A 67 1.03 -13.51 -2.42
CA ARG A 67 1.82 -14.73 -2.30
C ARG A 67 3.06 -14.62 -3.18
N VAL A 68 4.22 -14.79 -2.57
CA VAL A 68 5.49 -14.73 -3.27
C VAL A 68 6.16 -16.09 -3.18
N HIS A 69 6.53 -16.65 -4.32
CA HIS A 69 7.30 -17.89 -4.40
C HIS A 69 8.77 -17.56 -4.54
N LEU A 70 9.56 -18.18 -3.68
CA LEU A 70 11.02 -18.05 -3.71
C LEU A 70 11.65 -19.38 -4.12
#